data_805c11f84edbeffa67f6c9bb62dd4811
#
_entry.id   805c11f84edbeffa67f6c9bb62dd4811
#
_cell.length_a   1.000
_cell.length_b   1.000
_cell.length_c   1.000
_cell.angle_alpha   90.00
_cell.angle_beta   90.00
_cell.angle_gamma   90.00
#
_symmetry.space_group_name_H-M   'P 1'
#
loop_
_entity.id
_entity.type
_entity.pdbx_description
1 polymer ?
#
loop_
_entity_poly.entity_id
_entity_poly.type
_entity_poly.pdbx_seq_one_letter_code
_entity_poly.pdbx_strand_id
1 'polypeptide(L)'
;MNVPSPLKPHTIRTCPKCGVDQQGELECLRCGIVFAKYKVPAPSARASLETSDPVEIVSPQRNRIGRLFRVLPWISLAMTLGMLLTILRQAPVLPIQSDPQAADRVAEKMALLQQSIQTNRAATITLSEAELNQWMRDNLAIASAHQAQQAGLSVPAGSAATVEEVQSALKDVRMNLVGNQLKAYALFHIYGKDISLQLDGTLETRDGYVRLTPTAGKLGALPIPHTMLGHVVAQLFESPQNREKFQLPPQIQSVRVENSALVITPR
;
A
#
# COMPACT_ATOMS: atom_id res chain seq x y z
N MET A 1 82.72 -20.80 -4.38
CA MET A 1 82.12 -21.56 -5.51
C MET A 1 80.72 -22.00 -5.07
N ASN A 2 79.70 -21.22 -5.45
CA ASN A 2 78.31 -21.54 -5.11
C ASN A 2 77.71 -22.34 -6.26
N VAL A 3 77.33 -23.59 -5.95
CA VAL A 3 76.64 -24.48 -6.89
C VAL A 3 75.15 -24.14 -6.81
N PRO A 4 74.49 -23.81 -7.95
CA PRO A 4 73.02 -23.55 -7.93
C PRO A 4 72.29 -24.89 -7.77
N SER A 5 71.30 -24.89 -6.85
CA SER A 5 70.39 -26.02 -6.62
C SER A 5 69.54 -26.31 -7.86
N PRO A 6 69.21 -27.56 -8.18
CA PRO A 6 68.43 -27.94 -9.36
C PRO A 6 66.96 -27.46 -9.19
N LEU A 7 66.45 -26.79 -10.23
CA LEU A 7 65.06 -26.40 -10.41
C LEU A 7 64.16 -27.65 -10.39
N LYS A 8 63.16 -27.66 -9.47
CA LYS A 8 62.13 -28.69 -9.45
C LYS A 8 61.32 -28.64 -10.72
N PRO A 9 61.01 -29.78 -11.38
CA PRO A 9 60.21 -29.78 -12.59
C PRO A 9 58.79 -29.28 -12.26
N HIS A 10 58.39 -28.24 -12.98
CA HIS A 10 57.02 -27.70 -12.92
C HIS A 10 56.07 -28.69 -13.60
N THR A 11 55.29 -29.42 -12.82
CA THR A 11 54.26 -30.33 -13.34
C THR A 11 53.04 -29.48 -13.76
N ILE A 12 52.81 -29.44 -15.09
CA ILE A 12 51.60 -28.87 -15.65
C ILE A 12 50.44 -29.82 -15.35
N ARG A 13 49.33 -29.33 -14.77
CA ARG A 13 48.15 -30.11 -14.45
C ARG A 13 46.94 -29.53 -15.15
N THR A 14 46.24 -30.36 -15.95
CA THR A 14 44.98 -29.98 -16.61
C THR A 14 43.82 -30.07 -15.64
N CYS A 15 43.02 -29.06 -15.53
CA CYS A 15 41.84 -29.04 -14.67
C CYS A 15 40.75 -30.02 -15.17
N PRO A 16 40.29 -31.01 -14.38
CA PRO A 16 39.32 -32.01 -14.84
C PRO A 16 37.88 -31.44 -15.00
N LYS A 17 37.62 -30.20 -14.57
CA LYS A 17 36.32 -29.54 -14.71
C LYS A 17 36.24 -28.57 -15.90
N CYS A 18 37.27 -27.75 -16.11
CA CYS A 18 37.25 -26.71 -17.14
C CYS A 18 38.29 -26.85 -18.23
N GLY A 19 39.17 -27.87 -18.17
CA GLY A 19 40.18 -28.21 -19.19
C GLY A 19 41.36 -27.25 -19.29
N VAL A 20 41.52 -26.30 -18.35
CA VAL A 20 42.63 -25.32 -18.39
C VAL A 20 43.87 -25.94 -17.76
N ASP A 21 45.03 -25.80 -18.46
CA ASP A 21 46.33 -26.19 -17.96
C ASP A 21 46.91 -25.11 -17.05
N GLN A 22 47.37 -25.50 -15.87
CA GLN A 22 47.98 -24.61 -14.89
C GLN A 22 49.11 -25.31 -14.11
N GLN A 23 49.99 -24.50 -13.53
CA GLN A 23 51.17 -24.99 -12.82
C GLN A 23 50.86 -25.13 -11.31
N GLY A 24 50.97 -26.37 -10.78
CA GLY A 24 51.25 -26.68 -9.36
C GLY A 24 50.31 -26.16 -8.26
N GLU A 25 49.15 -25.59 -8.58
CA GLU A 25 48.19 -25.04 -7.61
C GLU A 25 47.30 -26.15 -6.99
N LEU A 26 46.87 -25.92 -5.73
CA LEU A 26 45.90 -26.81 -5.04
C LEU A 26 44.50 -26.62 -5.53
N GLU A 27 44.21 -25.46 -6.12
CA GLU A 27 42.93 -25.02 -6.65
C GLU A 27 43.03 -24.59 -8.08
N CYS A 28 41.96 -24.70 -8.86
CA CYS A 28 41.95 -24.18 -10.23
C CYS A 28 41.71 -22.68 -10.24
N LEU A 29 42.66 -21.88 -10.77
CA LEU A 29 42.58 -20.43 -10.85
C LEU A 29 41.41 -19.92 -11.70
N ARG A 30 40.88 -20.77 -12.60
CA ARG A 30 39.77 -20.39 -13.46
C ARG A 30 38.40 -20.73 -12.93
N CYS A 31 38.21 -21.90 -12.30
CA CYS A 31 36.91 -22.39 -11.86
C CYS A 31 36.79 -22.67 -10.35
N GLY A 32 37.87 -22.44 -9.58
CA GLY A 32 37.86 -22.50 -8.10
C GLY A 32 37.72 -23.88 -7.51
N ILE A 33 37.85 -24.99 -8.29
CA ILE A 33 37.76 -26.33 -7.70
C ILE A 33 39.06 -26.68 -6.99
N VAL A 34 38.95 -27.27 -5.81
CA VAL A 34 40.06 -27.85 -5.05
C VAL A 34 40.31 -29.28 -5.59
N PHE A 35 41.48 -29.52 -6.20
CA PHE A 35 41.76 -30.82 -6.85
C PHE A 35 41.71 -32.01 -5.93
N ALA A 36 42.07 -31.85 -4.66
CA ALA A 36 42.01 -32.93 -3.66
C ALA A 36 40.58 -33.36 -3.29
N LYS A 37 39.59 -32.51 -3.50
CA LYS A 37 38.18 -32.77 -3.17
C LYS A 37 37.32 -33.10 -4.40
N TYR A 38 37.86 -32.94 -5.60
CA TYR A 38 37.08 -33.16 -6.82
C TYR A 38 37.09 -34.67 -7.17
N LYS A 39 35.92 -35.29 -7.05
CA LYS A 39 35.71 -36.66 -7.52
C LYS A 39 35.31 -36.61 -8.99
N VAL A 40 36.16 -37.11 -9.87
CA VAL A 40 35.83 -37.31 -11.28
C VAL A 40 34.65 -38.28 -11.36
N PRO A 41 33.53 -37.98 -12.02
CA PRO A 41 32.48 -38.94 -12.28
C PRO A 41 33.10 -40.11 -13.06
N ALA A 42 32.94 -41.36 -12.56
CA ALA A 42 33.46 -42.54 -13.24
C ALA A 42 32.89 -42.60 -14.67
N PRO A 43 33.70 -42.84 -15.71
CA PRO A 43 33.19 -43.11 -17.03
C PRO A 43 32.34 -44.37 -16.99
N SER A 44 31.04 -44.23 -17.24
CA SER A 44 30.14 -45.36 -17.42
C SER A 44 30.70 -46.24 -18.56
N ALA A 45 31.13 -47.43 -18.20
CA ALA A 45 31.64 -48.47 -19.12
C ALA A 45 30.60 -48.68 -20.25
N ARG A 46 30.97 -48.33 -21.48
CA ARG A 46 30.29 -48.85 -22.66
C ARG A 46 30.64 -50.33 -22.76
N ALA A 47 29.72 -51.14 -22.29
CA ALA A 47 29.69 -52.55 -22.63
C ALA A 47 28.93 -52.73 -23.95
N SER A 48 29.64 -53.29 -24.87
CA SER A 48 29.36 -54.18 -26.02
C SER A 48 27.90 -54.45 -26.42
N LEU A 49 27.67 -54.27 -27.72
CA LEU A 49 26.73 -54.87 -28.64
C LEU A 49 26.08 -56.19 -28.16
N GLU A 50 24.76 -56.26 -28.18
CA GLU A 50 24.02 -57.26 -28.97
C GLU A 50 22.49 -57.01 -28.87
N THR A 51 21.84 -57.15 -30.03
CA THR A 51 20.49 -57.64 -30.30
C THR A 51 19.29 -56.70 -30.04
N SER A 52 18.82 -56.24 -31.16
CA SER A 52 17.46 -55.88 -31.63
C SER A 52 16.29 -56.08 -30.66
N ASP A 53 15.73 -54.95 -30.19
CA ASP A 53 14.28 -54.76 -30.04
C ASP A 53 13.96 -53.27 -30.30
N PRO A 54 12.81 -52.91 -30.86
CA PRO A 54 12.53 -51.56 -31.27
C PRO A 54 12.42 -50.68 -30.04
N VAL A 55 13.46 -49.83 -29.83
CA VAL A 55 13.45 -48.78 -28.82
C VAL A 55 12.32 -47.79 -29.17
N GLU A 56 11.25 -47.89 -28.43
CA GLU A 56 10.25 -46.88 -28.29
C GLU A 56 10.93 -45.52 -28.06
N ILE A 57 10.91 -44.67 -29.08
CA ILE A 57 11.47 -43.32 -29.02
C ILE A 57 10.61 -42.56 -28.01
N VAL A 58 11.04 -42.58 -26.73
CA VAL A 58 10.53 -41.66 -25.71
C VAL A 58 10.91 -40.28 -26.21
N SER A 59 9.98 -39.65 -26.89
CA SER A 59 10.10 -38.27 -27.31
C SER A 59 10.54 -37.43 -26.10
N PRO A 60 11.55 -36.56 -26.19
CA PRO A 60 11.93 -35.71 -25.10
C PRO A 60 10.71 -34.90 -24.69
N GLN A 61 10.23 -35.14 -23.48
CA GLN A 61 9.10 -34.42 -22.89
C GLN A 61 9.47 -32.95 -22.94
N ARG A 62 8.95 -32.29 -23.99
CA ARG A 62 9.22 -30.92 -24.38
C ARG A 62 8.99 -30.08 -23.15
N ASN A 63 10.05 -29.52 -22.56
CA ASN A 63 10.08 -28.72 -21.35
C ASN A 63 9.03 -27.60 -21.39
N ARG A 64 7.76 -27.96 -21.14
CA ARG A 64 6.65 -27.01 -20.98
C ARG A 64 6.93 -26.09 -19.79
N ILE A 65 7.61 -26.62 -18.78
CA ILE A 65 8.06 -25.88 -17.59
C ILE A 65 9.02 -24.74 -17.93
N GLY A 66 9.98 -24.94 -18.84
CA GLY A 66 10.91 -23.88 -19.24
C GLY A 66 10.24 -22.70 -20.00
N ARG A 67 9.15 -22.97 -20.72
CA ARG A 67 8.33 -21.91 -21.34
C ARG A 67 7.51 -21.17 -20.29
N LEU A 68 7.00 -21.88 -19.28
CA LEU A 68 6.24 -21.29 -18.19
C LEU A 68 7.10 -20.24 -17.43
N PHE A 69 8.36 -20.58 -17.10
CA PHE A 69 9.30 -19.66 -16.44
C PHE A 69 9.65 -18.43 -17.30
N ARG A 70 9.60 -18.54 -18.62
CA ARG A 70 9.86 -17.40 -19.52
C ARG A 70 8.64 -16.47 -19.64
N VAL A 71 7.41 -17.00 -19.46
CA VAL A 71 6.16 -16.22 -19.56
C VAL A 71 5.75 -15.64 -18.20
N LEU A 72 6.14 -16.26 -17.08
CA LEU A 72 5.82 -15.85 -15.72
C LEU A 72 6.16 -14.37 -15.41
N PRO A 73 7.36 -13.84 -15.77
CA PRO A 73 7.68 -12.43 -15.54
C PRO A 73 6.80 -11.47 -16.37
N TRP A 74 6.39 -11.88 -17.58
CA TRP A 74 5.47 -11.09 -18.41
C TRP A 74 4.05 -11.06 -17.85
N ILE A 75 3.59 -12.19 -17.30
CA ILE A 75 2.29 -12.26 -16.61
C ILE A 75 2.34 -11.39 -15.35
N SER A 76 3.41 -11.47 -14.56
CA SER A 76 3.59 -10.62 -13.38
C SER A 76 3.61 -9.14 -13.76
N LEU A 77 4.35 -8.76 -14.81
CA LEU A 77 4.41 -7.39 -15.31
C LEU A 77 3.02 -6.92 -15.81
N ALA A 78 2.31 -7.74 -16.57
CA ALA A 78 0.96 -7.41 -17.04
C ALA A 78 -0.03 -7.27 -15.89
N MET A 79 0.08 -8.12 -14.86
CA MET A 79 -0.76 -8.05 -13.66
C MET A 79 -0.48 -6.79 -12.84
N THR A 80 0.79 -6.43 -12.63
CA THR A 80 1.16 -5.19 -11.93
C THR A 80 0.74 -3.96 -12.71
N LEU A 81 0.90 -3.95 -14.04
CA LEU A 81 0.44 -2.85 -14.88
C LEU A 81 -1.09 -2.74 -14.87
N GLY A 82 -1.81 -3.86 -14.96
CA GLY A 82 -3.26 -3.90 -14.83
C GLY A 82 -3.75 -3.36 -13.49
N MET A 83 -3.09 -3.75 -12.39
CA MET A 83 -3.39 -3.23 -11.05
C MET A 83 -3.14 -1.73 -10.96
N LEU A 84 -2.02 -1.23 -11.52
CA LEU A 84 -1.71 0.19 -11.56
C LEU A 84 -2.76 0.97 -12.37
N LEU A 85 -3.19 0.46 -13.51
CA LEU A 85 -4.24 1.09 -14.32
C LEU A 85 -5.60 1.13 -13.60
N THR A 86 -5.93 0.11 -12.79
CA THR A 86 -7.16 0.12 -11.97
C THR A 86 -7.11 1.13 -10.84
N ILE A 87 -5.94 1.35 -10.22
CA ILE A 87 -5.74 2.40 -9.20
C ILE A 87 -5.91 3.80 -9.82
N LEU A 88 -5.37 4.00 -11.04
CA LEU A 88 -5.48 5.28 -11.76
C LEU A 88 -6.89 5.54 -12.32
N ARG A 89 -7.75 4.52 -12.43
CA ARG A 89 -9.16 4.73 -12.74
C ARG A 89 -9.86 5.32 -11.53
N GLN A 90 -10.35 6.54 -11.69
CA GLN A 90 -11.15 7.20 -10.66
C GLN A 90 -12.43 6.40 -10.40
N ALA A 91 -12.73 6.18 -9.13
CA ALA A 91 -14.01 5.64 -8.74
C ALA A 91 -15.13 6.65 -9.10
N PRO A 92 -16.34 6.17 -9.40
CA PRO A 92 -17.47 7.06 -9.67
C PRO A 92 -17.67 7.98 -8.46
N VAL A 93 -17.73 9.27 -8.75
CA VAL A 93 -17.92 10.31 -7.74
C VAL A 93 -19.31 10.16 -7.11
N LEU A 94 -19.37 10.15 -5.78
CA LEU A 94 -20.64 10.11 -5.07
C LEU A 94 -21.49 11.35 -5.45
N PRO A 95 -22.75 11.18 -5.88
CA PRO A 95 -23.64 12.29 -6.12
C PRO A 95 -23.90 13.01 -4.80
N ILE A 96 -23.65 14.31 -4.75
CA ILE A 96 -23.99 15.15 -3.60
C ILE A 96 -25.28 15.89 -3.91
N GLN A 97 -26.19 15.90 -2.94
CA GLN A 97 -27.31 16.82 -2.97
C GLN A 97 -26.77 18.23 -2.68
N SER A 98 -26.72 19.10 -3.68
CA SER A 98 -26.38 20.49 -3.49
C SER A 98 -27.61 21.23 -2.98
N ASP A 99 -27.51 21.79 -1.80
CA ASP A 99 -28.55 22.65 -1.22
C ASP A 99 -27.96 24.06 -1.04
N PRO A 100 -28.48 25.06 -1.73
CA PRO A 100 -27.95 26.41 -1.65
C PRO A 100 -28.09 27.05 -0.27
N GLN A 101 -29.03 26.57 0.55
CA GLN A 101 -29.25 27.08 1.91
C GLN A 101 -28.46 26.27 2.98
N ALA A 102 -27.66 25.31 2.56
CA ALA A 102 -26.92 24.48 3.51
C ALA A 102 -25.89 25.29 4.33
N ALA A 103 -25.26 26.29 3.72
CA ALA A 103 -24.29 27.16 4.38
C ALA A 103 -24.90 27.93 5.54
N ASP A 104 -26.05 28.56 5.31
CA ASP A 104 -26.74 29.35 6.34
C ASP A 104 -27.21 28.45 7.51
N ARG A 105 -27.78 27.29 7.19
CA ARG A 105 -28.18 26.30 8.22
C ARG A 105 -27.01 25.75 9.03
N VAL A 106 -25.87 25.53 8.40
CA VAL A 106 -24.64 25.12 9.10
C VAL A 106 -24.21 26.20 10.07
N ALA A 107 -24.15 27.46 9.61
CA ALA A 107 -23.75 28.56 10.46
C ALA A 107 -24.68 28.73 11.67
N GLU A 108 -26.00 28.64 11.47
CA GLU A 108 -26.99 28.69 12.54
C GLU A 108 -26.81 27.52 13.53
N LYS A 109 -26.67 26.29 13.05
CA LYS A 109 -26.46 25.10 13.90
C LYS A 109 -25.15 25.14 14.68
N MET A 110 -24.08 25.68 14.08
CA MET A 110 -22.81 25.86 14.78
C MET A 110 -22.90 26.96 15.85
N ALA A 111 -23.64 28.05 15.59
CA ALA A 111 -23.91 29.04 16.60
C ALA A 111 -24.74 28.48 17.77
N LEU A 112 -25.77 27.68 17.49
CA LEU A 112 -26.55 27.00 18.51
C LEU A 112 -25.68 26.02 19.32
N LEU A 113 -24.76 25.30 18.68
CA LEU A 113 -23.82 24.41 19.38
C LEU A 113 -22.94 25.22 20.33
N GLN A 114 -22.36 26.33 19.87
CA GLN A 114 -21.55 27.19 20.72
C GLN A 114 -22.34 27.76 21.89
N GLN A 115 -23.57 28.20 21.66
CA GLN A 115 -24.45 28.70 22.71
C GLN A 115 -24.81 27.61 23.72
N SER A 116 -25.10 26.39 23.27
CA SER A 116 -25.41 25.25 24.16
C SER A 116 -24.22 24.90 25.03
N ILE A 117 -23.01 24.93 24.50
CA ILE A 117 -21.77 24.72 25.24
C ILE A 117 -21.58 25.82 26.30
N GLN A 118 -21.80 27.09 25.94
CA GLN A 118 -21.64 28.21 26.88
C GLN A 118 -22.68 28.22 27.99
N THR A 119 -23.91 27.81 27.68
CA THR A 119 -25.03 27.79 28.64
C THR A 119 -25.15 26.46 29.42
N ASN A 120 -24.23 25.50 29.14
CA ASN A 120 -24.26 24.14 29.70
C ASN A 120 -25.62 23.45 29.51
N ARG A 121 -26.29 23.70 28.40
CA ARG A 121 -27.55 23.06 28.01
C ARG A 121 -27.27 22.01 26.94
N ALA A 122 -27.62 20.77 27.20
CA ALA A 122 -27.47 19.68 26.24
C ALA A 122 -28.50 19.83 25.10
N ALA A 123 -28.08 20.39 23.96
CA ALA A 123 -28.89 20.45 22.75
C ALA A 123 -28.23 19.59 21.67
N THR A 124 -28.84 18.45 21.36
CA THR A 124 -28.37 17.58 20.27
C THR A 124 -28.54 18.29 18.93
N ILE A 125 -27.49 18.33 18.15
CA ILE A 125 -27.46 18.93 16.82
C ILE A 125 -27.33 17.86 15.76
N THR A 126 -28.14 17.95 14.72
CA THR A 126 -28.11 17.05 13.58
C THR A 126 -27.72 17.79 12.33
N LEU A 127 -26.71 17.31 11.62
CA LEU A 127 -26.29 17.81 10.32
C LEU A 127 -26.72 16.85 9.23
N SER A 128 -27.44 17.35 8.25
CA SER A 128 -27.76 16.60 7.03
C SER A 128 -26.51 16.37 6.19
N GLU A 129 -26.60 15.49 5.20
CA GLU A 129 -25.53 15.25 4.25
C GLU A 129 -25.07 16.54 3.52
N ALA A 130 -26.02 17.36 3.06
CA ALA A 130 -25.73 18.62 2.36
C ALA A 130 -25.00 19.62 3.29
N GLU A 131 -25.43 19.73 4.52
CA GLU A 131 -24.82 20.56 5.56
C GLU A 131 -23.42 20.09 5.93
N LEU A 132 -23.22 18.77 6.11
CA LEU A 132 -21.92 18.20 6.39
C LEU A 132 -20.94 18.44 5.24
N ASN A 133 -21.37 18.21 4.00
CA ASN A 133 -20.55 18.47 2.83
C ASN A 133 -20.21 19.95 2.64
N GLN A 134 -21.14 20.86 2.98
CA GLN A 134 -20.85 22.28 2.95
C GLN A 134 -19.82 22.67 4.01
N TRP A 135 -20.00 22.21 5.23
CA TRP A 135 -19.05 22.45 6.32
C TRP A 135 -17.65 21.92 5.97
N MET A 136 -17.57 20.73 5.40
CA MET A 136 -16.30 20.15 4.96
C MET A 136 -15.61 21.00 3.88
N ARG A 137 -16.35 21.47 2.88
CA ARG A 137 -15.80 22.35 1.82
C ARG A 137 -15.24 23.64 2.38
N ASP A 138 -15.97 24.30 3.27
CA ASP A 138 -15.57 25.57 3.86
C ASP A 138 -14.28 25.40 4.70
N ASN A 139 -14.23 24.34 5.51
CA ASN A 139 -13.05 24.05 6.33
C ASN A 139 -11.86 23.56 5.50
N LEU A 140 -12.09 22.78 4.43
CA LEU A 140 -11.04 22.35 3.53
C LEU A 140 -10.44 23.53 2.75
N ALA A 141 -11.25 24.47 2.30
CA ALA A 141 -10.80 25.68 1.63
C ALA A 141 -9.90 26.54 2.54
N ILE A 142 -10.26 26.66 3.82
CA ILE A 142 -9.45 27.36 4.83
C ILE A 142 -8.12 26.62 5.05
N ALA A 143 -8.15 25.31 5.20
CA ALA A 143 -6.94 24.49 5.39
C ALA A 143 -5.99 24.58 4.18
N SER A 144 -6.51 24.49 2.96
CA SER A 144 -5.71 24.58 1.73
C SER A 144 -5.09 25.96 1.54
N ALA A 145 -5.79 27.04 1.92
CA ALA A 145 -5.26 28.40 1.86
C ALA A 145 -4.06 28.61 2.81
N HIS A 146 -4.12 28.04 4.01
CA HIS A 146 -3.00 28.09 4.95
C HIS A 146 -1.80 27.24 4.51
N GLN A 147 -2.03 26.11 3.83
CA GLN A 147 -0.97 25.22 3.35
C GLN A 147 -0.28 25.71 2.07
N ALA A 148 -0.97 26.43 1.21
CA ALA A 148 -0.35 27.07 0.03
C ALA A 148 0.80 28.02 0.42
N GLN A 149 0.82 28.52 1.66
CA GLN A 149 1.90 29.34 2.22
C GLN A 149 3.07 28.49 2.78
N GLN A 150 2.91 27.19 2.97
CA GLN A 150 3.90 26.27 3.57
C GLN A 150 4.39 25.17 2.60
N ALA A 151 4.09 25.28 1.31
CA ALA A 151 4.37 24.24 0.32
C ALA A 151 5.86 23.92 0.16
N GLY A 152 6.26 22.79 0.69
CA GLY A 152 7.60 22.22 0.62
C GLY A 152 7.73 20.81 1.22
N LEU A 153 6.62 20.12 1.47
CA LEU A 153 6.65 18.83 2.16
C LEU A 153 6.84 17.67 1.17
N SER A 154 8.02 17.06 1.22
CA SER A 154 8.29 15.73 0.65
C SER A 154 7.92 14.68 1.69
N VAL A 155 6.99 13.78 1.31
CA VAL A 155 6.61 12.64 2.16
C VAL A 155 7.76 11.63 2.19
N PRO A 156 8.37 11.34 3.36
CA PRO A 156 9.38 10.30 3.47
C PRO A 156 8.74 8.93 3.25
N ALA A 157 9.26 8.15 2.33
CA ALA A 157 8.80 6.78 2.09
C ALA A 157 9.05 5.93 3.35
N GLY A 158 7.98 5.47 4.01
CA GLY A 158 8.03 4.51 5.12
C GLY A 158 7.54 4.99 6.48
N SER A 159 7.18 6.26 6.67
CA SER A 159 6.50 6.74 7.88
C SER A 159 4.97 6.70 7.74
N ALA A 160 4.26 6.52 8.86
CA ALA A 160 2.81 6.69 8.87
C ALA A 160 2.48 8.13 8.45
N ALA A 161 1.60 8.27 7.44
CA ALA A 161 1.17 9.58 6.96
C ALA A 161 0.53 10.37 8.12
N THR A 162 0.96 11.62 8.30
CA THR A 162 0.33 12.52 9.26
C THR A 162 -0.98 13.08 8.68
N VAL A 163 -1.88 13.56 9.56
CA VAL A 163 -3.15 14.16 9.10
C VAL A 163 -2.87 15.39 8.22
N GLU A 164 -1.82 16.16 8.50
CA GLU A 164 -1.40 17.32 7.72
C GLU A 164 -0.94 16.93 6.31
N GLU A 165 -0.17 15.85 6.19
CA GLU A 165 0.28 15.34 4.88
C GLU A 165 -0.90 14.87 4.03
N VAL A 166 -1.86 14.15 4.67
CA VAL A 166 -3.09 13.72 4.02
C VAL A 166 -3.93 14.92 3.57
N GLN A 167 -4.08 15.94 4.42
CA GLN A 167 -4.81 17.17 4.10
C GLN A 167 -4.16 17.97 2.96
N SER A 168 -2.82 18.03 2.92
CA SER A 168 -2.12 18.78 1.87
C SER A 168 -2.30 18.21 0.47
N ALA A 169 -2.47 16.89 0.36
CA ALA A 169 -2.72 16.20 -0.89
C ALA A 169 -4.21 16.18 -1.28
N LEU A 170 -5.10 16.58 -0.38
CA LEU A 170 -6.54 16.46 -0.52
C LEU A 170 -7.11 17.57 -1.42
N LYS A 171 -7.74 17.18 -2.54
CA LYS A 171 -8.33 18.08 -3.53
C LYS A 171 -9.84 18.24 -3.37
N ASP A 172 -10.53 17.16 -3.03
CA ASP A 172 -11.98 17.14 -2.85
C ASP A 172 -12.37 16.09 -1.81
N VAL A 173 -13.39 16.39 -1.01
CA VAL A 173 -13.97 15.46 -0.04
C VAL A 173 -15.48 15.51 -0.15
N ARG A 174 -16.09 14.34 -0.15
CA ARG A 174 -17.54 14.18 -0.17
C ARG A 174 -17.95 13.10 0.81
N MET A 175 -18.98 13.42 1.57
CA MET A 175 -19.59 12.51 2.53
C MET A 175 -21.01 12.19 2.08
N ASN A 176 -21.36 10.91 2.13
CA ASN A 176 -22.73 10.45 1.95
C ASN A 176 -23.15 9.67 3.18
N LEU A 177 -24.32 9.98 3.72
CA LEU A 177 -24.86 9.41 4.94
C LEU A 177 -26.02 8.47 4.60
N VAL A 178 -25.87 7.17 4.87
CA VAL A 178 -26.87 6.16 4.54
C VAL A 178 -27.20 5.33 5.78
N GLY A 179 -28.36 5.57 6.37
CA GLY A 179 -28.74 4.94 7.64
C GLY A 179 -27.76 5.33 8.75
N ASN A 180 -26.99 4.37 9.25
CA ASN A 180 -25.99 4.58 10.29
C ASN A 180 -24.55 4.50 9.72
N GLN A 181 -24.42 4.47 8.39
CA GLN A 181 -23.12 4.38 7.72
C GLN A 181 -22.71 5.72 7.11
N LEU A 182 -21.43 6.00 7.24
CA LEU A 182 -20.74 7.06 6.54
C LEU A 182 -20.04 6.47 5.32
N LYS A 183 -20.24 7.07 4.15
CA LYS A 183 -19.48 6.80 2.93
C LYS A 183 -18.67 8.04 2.59
N ALA A 184 -17.39 7.97 2.81
CA ALA A 184 -16.46 9.05 2.50
C ALA A 184 -15.82 8.81 1.12
N TYR A 185 -15.77 9.85 0.32
CA TYR A 185 -15.00 9.91 -0.91
C TYR A 185 -13.99 11.05 -0.78
N ALA A 186 -12.73 10.74 -1.02
CA ALA A 186 -11.65 11.71 -1.01
C ALA A 186 -10.87 11.62 -2.31
N LEU A 187 -10.54 12.76 -2.90
CA LEU A 187 -9.71 12.88 -4.10
C LEU A 187 -8.37 13.52 -3.69
N PHE A 188 -7.30 12.78 -3.90
CA PHE A 188 -5.94 13.22 -3.60
C PHE A 188 -5.18 13.54 -4.88
N HIS A 189 -4.35 14.57 -4.84
CA HIS A 189 -3.41 14.90 -5.90
C HIS A 189 -1.99 14.52 -5.45
N ILE A 190 -1.48 13.38 -5.92
CA ILE A 190 -0.19 12.82 -5.52
C ILE A 190 0.68 12.60 -6.76
N TYR A 191 1.89 13.16 -6.78
CA TYR A 191 2.83 13.06 -7.91
C TYR A 191 2.23 13.41 -9.28
N GLY A 192 1.41 14.48 -9.34
CA GLY A 192 0.77 14.92 -10.57
C GLY A 192 -0.38 14.04 -11.06
N LYS A 193 -0.87 13.11 -10.23
CA LYS A 193 -2.00 12.22 -10.53
C LYS A 193 -3.09 12.34 -9.49
N ASP A 194 -4.33 12.30 -9.96
CA ASP A 194 -5.50 12.30 -9.10
C ASP A 194 -5.85 10.85 -8.74
N ILE A 195 -5.85 10.54 -7.45
CA ILE A 195 -6.17 9.23 -6.89
C ILE A 195 -7.39 9.38 -5.97
N SER A 196 -8.43 8.60 -6.22
CA SER A 196 -9.62 8.60 -5.35
C SER A 196 -9.56 7.49 -4.30
N LEU A 197 -9.96 7.83 -3.08
CA LEU A 197 -10.17 6.90 -1.98
C LEU A 197 -11.64 6.92 -1.61
N GLN A 198 -12.28 5.77 -1.60
CA GLN A 198 -13.61 5.57 -1.01
C GLN A 198 -13.46 4.75 0.26
N LEU A 199 -14.18 5.15 1.30
CA LEU A 199 -14.18 4.51 2.59
C LEU A 199 -15.60 4.48 3.14
N ASP A 200 -16.14 3.29 3.30
CA ASP A 200 -17.45 3.06 3.91
C ASP A 200 -17.22 2.54 5.33
N GLY A 201 -17.98 3.04 6.30
CA GLY A 201 -17.82 2.62 7.69
C GLY A 201 -18.87 3.21 8.62
N THR A 202 -18.80 2.83 9.88
CA THR A 202 -19.57 3.41 10.97
C THR A 202 -18.72 4.38 11.77
N LEU A 203 -19.27 5.56 12.05
CA LEU A 203 -18.62 6.58 12.87
C LEU A 203 -19.17 6.49 14.30
N GLU A 204 -18.28 6.32 15.24
CA GLU A 204 -18.61 6.16 16.65
C GLU A 204 -17.68 7.00 17.53
N THR A 205 -18.18 7.34 18.72
CA THR A 205 -17.36 7.93 19.78
C THR A 205 -17.02 6.87 20.79
N ARG A 206 -15.73 6.67 21.05
CA ARG A 206 -15.25 5.77 22.08
C ARG A 206 -14.12 6.41 22.87
N ASP A 207 -14.24 6.40 24.19
CA ASP A 207 -13.23 6.95 25.13
C ASP A 207 -12.90 8.44 24.88
N GLY A 208 -13.87 9.23 24.39
CA GLY A 208 -13.67 10.63 24.05
C GLY A 208 -12.98 10.90 22.71
N TYR A 209 -12.83 9.87 21.89
CA TYR A 209 -12.27 9.96 20.54
C TYR A 209 -13.26 9.56 19.47
N VAL A 210 -13.23 10.25 18.34
CA VAL A 210 -13.94 9.83 17.13
C VAL A 210 -13.21 8.64 16.53
N ARG A 211 -13.94 7.57 16.27
CA ARG A 211 -13.41 6.37 15.61
C ARG A 211 -14.26 6.02 14.40
N LEU A 212 -13.58 5.62 13.33
CA LEU A 212 -14.21 5.06 12.15
C LEU A 212 -13.93 3.56 12.10
N THR A 213 -15.00 2.76 12.13
CA THR A 213 -14.93 1.31 11.91
C THR A 213 -15.21 1.05 10.44
N PRO A 214 -14.18 0.73 9.62
CA PRO A 214 -14.36 0.58 8.19
C PRO A 214 -15.09 -0.73 7.86
N THR A 215 -16.03 -0.68 6.92
CA THR A 215 -16.75 -1.84 6.39
C THR A 215 -16.32 -2.18 4.96
N ALA A 216 -15.97 -1.18 4.15
CA ALA A 216 -15.44 -1.36 2.81
C ALA A 216 -14.51 -0.18 2.44
N GLY A 217 -13.60 -0.42 1.51
CA GLY A 217 -12.72 0.62 0.98
C GLY A 217 -12.30 0.33 -0.45
N LYS A 218 -12.03 1.38 -1.23
CA LYS A 218 -11.51 1.31 -2.60
C LYS A 218 -10.48 2.40 -2.82
N LEU A 219 -9.39 2.04 -3.49
CA LEU A 219 -8.39 2.99 -3.99
C LEU A 219 -8.49 3.04 -5.51
N GLY A 220 -8.98 4.15 -6.05
CA GLY A 220 -9.43 4.19 -7.44
C GLY A 220 -10.56 3.20 -7.66
N ALA A 221 -10.41 2.29 -8.62
CA ALA A 221 -11.34 1.19 -8.86
C ALA A 221 -10.95 -0.11 -8.10
N LEU A 222 -9.83 -0.13 -7.38
CA LEU A 222 -9.31 -1.31 -6.69
C LEU A 222 -9.93 -1.45 -5.30
N PRO A 223 -10.61 -2.55 -4.96
CA PRO A 223 -11.09 -2.80 -3.61
C PRO A 223 -9.92 -3.10 -2.66
N ILE A 224 -9.98 -2.53 -1.45
CA ILE A 224 -8.99 -2.75 -0.40
C ILE A 224 -9.47 -3.93 0.46
N PRO A 225 -8.63 -4.96 0.70
CA PRO A 225 -8.96 -6.06 1.59
C PRO A 225 -9.27 -5.58 3.02
N HIS A 226 -10.28 -6.17 3.68
CA HIS A 226 -10.71 -5.76 5.03
C HIS A 226 -9.59 -5.76 6.07
N THR A 227 -8.70 -6.74 6.03
CA THR A 227 -7.56 -6.84 6.96
C THR A 227 -6.60 -5.65 6.84
N MET A 228 -6.31 -5.24 5.61
CA MET A 228 -5.46 -4.08 5.34
C MET A 228 -6.19 -2.77 5.69
N LEU A 229 -7.47 -2.68 5.33
CA LEU A 229 -8.30 -1.49 5.59
C LEU A 229 -8.39 -1.18 7.08
N GLY A 230 -8.69 -2.19 7.91
CA GLY A 230 -8.74 -2.05 9.36
C GLY A 230 -7.42 -1.56 9.94
N HIS A 231 -6.30 -2.11 9.47
CA HIS A 231 -4.96 -1.71 9.94
C HIS A 231 -4.63 -0.26 9.57
N VAL A 232 -4.87 0.15 8.32
CA VAL A 232 -4.59 1.52 7.85
C VAL A 232 -5.45 2.54 8.59
N VAL A 233 -6.75 2.26 8.76
CA VAL A 233 -7.66 3.14 9.49
C VAL A 233 -7.27 3.23 10.96
N ALA A 234 -6.98 2.11 11.62
CA ALA A 234 -6.51 2.11 13.01
C ALA A 234 -5.20 2.92 13.14
N GLN A 235 -4.26 2.75 12.23
CA GLN A 235 -3.01 3.51 12.23
C GLN A 235 -3.26 5.01 12.05
N LEU A 236 -4.20 5.43 11.21
CA LEU A 236 -4.53 6.84 11.03
C LEU A 236 -5.18 7.45 12.28
N PHE A 237 -6.15 6.76 12.89
CA PHE A 237 -6.92 7.28 14.03
C PHE A 237 -6.22 7.08 15.39
N GLU A 238 -5.42 6.04 15.55
CA GLU A 238 -4.87 5.61 16.84
C GLU A 238 -3.37 5.89 16.98
N SER A 239 -2.67 6.33 15.91
CA SER A 239 -1.26 6.67 16.02
C SER A 239 -1.04 7.81 17.01
N PRO A 240 0.06 7.83 17.77
CA PRO A 240 0.36 8.88 18.74
C PRO A 240 0.34 10.28 18.13
N GLN A 241 0.75 10.39 16.85
CA GLN A 241 0.82 11.66 16.13
C GLN A 241 -0.56 12.21 15.74
N ASN A 242 -1.53 11.32 15.51
CA ASN A 242 -2.84 11.70 14.98
C ASN A 242 -3.95 11.65 16.05
N ARG A 243 -3.77 10.85 17.09
CA ARG A 243 -4.81 10.58 18.11
C ARG A 243 -5.40 11.85 18.71
N GLU A 244 -4.57 12.83 19.03
CA GLU A 244 -5.02 14.10 19.63
C GLU A 244 -5.97 14.89 18.71
N LYS A 245 -5.84 14.75 17.38
CA LYS A 245 -6.67 15.44 16.40
C LYS A 245 -8.08 14.85 16.30
N PHE A 246 -8.25 13.60 16.69
CA PHE A 246 -9.53 12.90 16.76
C PHE A 246 -10.16 12.93 18.15
N GLN A 247 -9.52 13.61 19.11
CA GLN A 247 -10.06 13.82 20.43
C GLN A 247 -11.22 14.81 20.36
N LEU A 248 -12.36 14.41 20.93
CA LEU A 248 -13.49 15.32 21.04
C LEU A 248 -13.22 16.39 22.08
N PRO A 249 -13.63 17.65 21.82
CA PRO A 249 -13.66 18.67 22.85
C PRO A 249 -14.39 18.17 24.09
N PRO A 250 -13.98 18.56 25.31
CA PRO A 250 -14.57 18.05 26.56
C PRO A 250 -16.08 18.36 26.69
N GLN A 251 -16.58 19.32 25.93
CA GLN A 251 -17.98 19.71 25.87
C GLN A 251 -18.84 18.82 24.96
N ILE A 252 -18.20 18.00 24.11
CA ILE A 252 -18.91 17.08 23.21
C ILE A 252 -18.87 15.67 23.80
N GLN A 253 -20.04 15.09 23.99
CA GLN A 253 -20.17 13.74 24.50
C GLN A 253 -20.01 12.69 23.40
N SER A 254 -20.65 12.89 22.25
CA SER A 254 -20.62 11.93 21.16
C SER A 254 -20.85 12.56 19.79
N VAL A 255 -20.24 11.93 18.79
CA VAL A 255 -20.49 12.18 17.37
C VAL A 255 -20.73 10.84 16.71
N ARG A 256 -21.88 10.68 16.03
CA ARG A 256 -22.28 9.43 15.38
C ARG A 256 -23.16 9.69 14.16
N VAL A 257 -23.31 8.70 13.30
CA VAL A 257 -24.23 8.76 12.17
C VAL A 257 -25.49 7.97 12.53
N GLU A 258 -26.64 8.64 12.48
CA GLU A 258 -27.95 8.03 12.72
C GLU A 258 -28.97 8.60 11.73
N ASN A 259 -29.82 7.73 11.19
CA ASN A 259 -30.90 8.10 10.28
C ASN A 259 -30.45 8.99 9.12
N SER A 260 -29.27 8.67 8.53
CA SER A 260 -28.67 9.45 7.42
C SER A 260 -28.33 10.90 7.79
N ALA A 261 -28.06 11.16 9.06
CA ALA A 261 -27.61 12.46 9.56
C ALA A 261 -26.44 12.28 10.53
N LEU A 262 -25.54 13.26 10.60
CA LEU A 262 -24.51 13.32 11.62
C LEU A 262 -25.10 13.94 12.88
N VAL A 263 -25.06 13.19 13.96
CA VAL A 263 -25.61 13.59 15.26
C VAL A 263 -24.47 13.95 16.20
N ILE A 264 -24.49 15.18 16.72
CA ILE A 264 -23.51 15.70 17.68
C ILE A 264 -24.26 15.94 18.98
N THR A 265 -23.84 15.27 20.05
CA THR A 265 -24.43 15.40 21.39
C THR A 265 -23.43 16.12 22.29
N PRO A 266 -23.73 17.33 22.78
CA PRO A 266 -22.93 17.98 23.81
C PRO A 266 -23.14 17.29 25.16
N ARG A 267 -22.20 17.50 26.07
CA ARG A 267 -22.21 16.94 27.43
C ARG A 267 -23.08 17.74 28.38
#